data_493fc878e1fccc869d362ae7cf843062
#
_entry.id   493fc878e1fccc869d362ae7cf843062
#
_cell.length_a   1.000
_cell.length_b   1.000
_cell.length_c   1.000
_cell.angle_alpha   90.00
_cell.angle_beta   90.00
_cell.angle_gamma   90.00
#
_symmetry.space_group_name_H-M   'P 1'
#
loop_
_entity.id
_entity.type
_entity.pdbx_description
1 polymer ?
#
loop_
_entity_poly.entity_id
_entity_poly.type
_entity_poly.pdbx_seq_one_letter_code
_entity_poly.pdbx_strand_id
1 'polypeptide(L)'
;MASMSVPGALPPYEIDGLWLVDGGVTNNMPVEVARAMGADIIIAVDISTDYKSQEDFTNLFTVADQLSNYLVRRSTERQSDHLTSRDLLLRPPVGKMETMEFDKMPAAFAMGYQEAMDNQAFFKNIALSSAQYQVYVDEKEERRKTLRYGDNVQVDEIVLQNNTHYSDLLLLNRLNLEPAQKLSTEEIEASIEDLYALDRFELVRYQYEQRDDQQQLVVDVREKSWGPNYVNFRFFLEDDFDTESQYALGVSTNFTDINSHGAELALNMDMGTDKLIEAELYSPLLSGQKTFTTALLHFSNERRNAPLAGFDDTSLAATENYLPVTYSEWVAELALGYQIELWREMKLGARYSKGNGEASSLPVFGDFSFQRRGVFFDYRHDTLDDFSLPQQGIYFDLEYLISKDSFDGSNPLSGDALSSDTVSELSGRLIAAHTFSRHTLVANLDMGVVKSKHSSTPIDPKSIGGFLNLSGIPRNSLIGQNKLYGNLVYRYRWFDNDFGMFTSPVYLGASIEYGGVWSDPDLRLQDAPLYGAGSIFAGVNSPIGPIMFGYGRTEQNYDSIYFIIGTTFK
;
A
#
# COMPACT_ATOMS: atom_id res chain seq x y z
N MET A 1 -16.57 -20.35 -1.98
CA MET A 1 -16.84 -18.90 -2.27
C MET A 1 -18.26 -18.52 -1.84
N ALA A 2 -19.33 -19.11 -2.38
CA ALA A 2 -20.71 -18.71 -2.04
C ALA A 2 -21.04 -18.75 -0.53
N SER A 3 -20.57 -19.78 0.19
CA SER A 3 -20.75 -19.88 1.66
C SER A 3 -19.92 -18.90 2.49
N MET A 4 -19.06 -18.11 1.84
CA MET A 4 -18.31 -17.01 2.47
C MET A 4 -18.93 -15.65 2.15
N SER A 5 -19.90 -15.59 1.22
CA SER A 5 -20.53 -14.34 0.77
C SER A 5 -21.56 -13.86 1.80
N VAL A 6 -21.08 -13.44 2.96
CA VAL A 6 -21.92 -12.91 4.05
C VAL A 6 -22.58 -11.60 3.60
N PRO A 7 -23.94 -11.54 3.60
CA PRO A 7 -24.65 -10.33 3.17
C PRO A 7 -24.23 -9.09 3.97
N GLY A 8 -23.87 -8.04 3.25
CA GLY A 8 -23.38 -6.78 3.83
C GLY A 8 -21.88 -6.72 4.07
N ALA A 9 -21.16 -7.85 4.01
CA ALA A 9 -19.70 -7.91 4.12
C ALA A 9 -19.02 -8.26 2.80
N LEU A 10 -19.58 -9.21 2.03
CA LEU A 10 -19.04 -9.63 0.75
C LEU A 10 -20.14 -9.67 -0.32
N PRO A 11 -19.80 -9.45 -1.60
CA PRO A 11 -20.78 -9.53 -2.69
C PRO A 11 -21.29 -10.97 -2.86
N PRO A 12 -22.53 -11.13 -3.37
CA PRO A 12 -23.06 -12.43 -3.74
C PRO A 12 -22.18 -13.12 -4.80
N TYR A 13 -22.12 -14.44 -4.76
CA TYR A 13 -21.36 -15.26 -5.70
C TYR A 13 -22.28 -15.94 -6.72
N GLU A 14 -22.00 -15.78 -8.02
CA GLU A 14 -22.81 -16.36 -9.08
C GLU A 14 -22.35 -17.79 -9.42
N ILE A 15 -23.32 -18.75 -9.40
CA ILE A 15 -23.12 -20.12 -9.88
C ILE A 15 -24.31 -20.46 -10.77
N ASP A 16 -24.07 -20.86 -12.00
CA ASP A 16 -25.07 -21.28 -12.97
C ASP A 16 -26.22 -20.27 -13.13
N GLY A 17 -25.93 -18.97 -13.15
CA GLY A 17 -26.89 -17.88 -13.26
C GLY A 17 -27.69 -17.59 -11.98
N LEU A 18 -27.36 -18.24 -10.86
CA LEU A 18 -27.95 -17.99 -9.54
C LEU A 18 -27.00 -17.19 -8.67
N TRP A 19 -27.50 -16.10 -8.09
CA TRP A 19 -26.77 -15.30 -7.11
C TRP A 19 -26.92 -15.93 -5.73
N LEU A 20 -25.83 -16.46 -5.21
CA LEU A 20 -25.77 -17.17 -3.94
C LEU A 20 -25.09 -16.30 -2.88
N VAL A 21 -25.58 -16.43 -1.65
CA VAL A 21 -25.00 -15.81 -0.45
C VAL A 21 -24.74 -16.88 0.60
N ASP A 22 -24.09 -16.51 1.70
CA ASP A 22 -23.88 -17.38 2.84
C ASP A 22 -25.20 -17.99 3.32
N GLY A 23 -25.22 -19.30 3.44
CA GLY A 23 -26.39 -20.07 3.87
C GLY A 23 -26.79 -19.84 5.31
N GLY A 24 -25.91 -19.25 6.12
CA GLY A 24 -26.15 -18.97 7.55
C GLY A 24 -27.39 -18.10 7.79
N VAL A 25 -27.68 -17.17 6.86
CA VAL A 25 -28.88 -16.30 6.98
C VAL A 25 -30.21 -17.05 6.82
N THR A 26 -30.19 -18.20 6.17
CA THR A 26 -31.42 -18.97 5.89
C THR A 26 -31.46 -20.31 6.63
N ASN A 27 -30.35 -21.06 6.59
CA ASN A 27 -30.24 -22.38 7.22
C ASN A 27 -28.78 -22.67 7.61
N ASN A 28 -28.37 -22.18 8.80
CA ASN A 28 -26.99 -22.28 9.27
C ASN A 28 -26.58 -23.70 9.70
N MET A 29 -27.53 -24.52 10.14
CA MET A 29 -27.30 -25.89 10.62
C MET A 29 -28.31 -26.84 9.96
N PRO A 30 -28.10 -27.27 8.69
CA PRO A 30 -29.14 -27.90 7.85
C PRO A 30 -29.39 -29.37 8.21
N VAL A 31 -29.93 -29.63 9.39
CA VAL A 31 -30.24 -30.98 9.93
C VAL A 31 -31.24 -31.71 9.03
N GLU A 32 -32.30 -31.03 8.56
CA GLU A 32 -33.29 -31.61 7.66
C GLU A 32 -32.66 -32.08 6.33
N VAL A 33 -31.71 -31.29 5.79
CA VAL A 33 -31.04 -31.64 4.54
C VAL A 33 -30.16 -32.87 4.73
N ALA A 34 -29.39 -32.92 5.81
CA ALA A 34 -28.58 -34.10 6.15
C ALA A 34 -29.46 -35.35 6.30
N ARG A 35 -30.64 -35.24 6.94
CA ARG A 35 -31.59 -36.33 7.08
C ARG A 35 -32.18 -36.75 5.72
N ALA A 36 -32.54 -35.80 4.89
CA ALA A 36 -33.04 -36.06 3.53
C ALA A 36 -31.98 -36.73 2.65
N MET A 37 -30.72 -36.48 2.87
CA MET A 37 -29.59 -37.14 2.19
C MET A 37 -29.35 -38.58 2.70
N GLY A 38 -30.12 -39.06 3.70
CA GLY A 38 -30.05 -40.42 4.21
C GLY A 38 -29.13 -40.62 5.40
N ALA A 39 -28.78 -39.56 6.14
CA ALA A 39 -27.99 -39.70 7.36
C ALA A 39 -28.81 -40.39 8.46
N ASP A 40 -28.32 -41.53 9.00
CA ASP A 40 -28.91 -42.26 10.11
C ASP A 40 -28.65 -41.59 11.47
N ILE A 41 -27.48 -40.97 11.59
CA ILE A 41 -27.03 -40.28 12.80
C ILE A 41 -26.47 -38.92 12.37
N ILE A 42 -26.86 -37.86 13.04
CA ILE A 42 -26.40 -36.50 12.78
C ILE A 42 -25.64 -35.98 13.98
N ILE A 43 -24.44 -35.48 13.75
CA ILE A 43 -23.66 -34.72 14.72
C ILE A 43 -23.71 -33.26 14.28
N ALA A 44 -24.51 -32.48 14.98
CA ALA A 44 -24.65 -31.06 14.71
C ALA A 44 -23.75 -30.25 15.62
N VAL A 45 -23.07 -29.23 15.10
CA VAL A 45 -22.22 -28.32 15.86
C VAL A 45 -22.81 -26.92 15.76
N ASP A 46 -23.27 -26.40 16.90
CA ASP A 46 -23.82 -25.07 17.03
C ASP A 46 -22.75 -24.13 17.60
N ILE A 47 -22.20 -23.26 16.73
CA ILE A 47 -21.22 -22.24 17.10
C ILE A 47 -21.85 -20.84 17.17
N SER A 48 -23.18 -20.76 17.33
CA SER A 48 -23.86 -19.46 17.47
C SER A 48 -23.31 -18.69 18.67
N THR A 49 -22.95 -17.44 18.43
CA THR A 49 -22.41 -16.56 19.47
C THR A 49 -23.53 -16.03 20.41
N ASP A 50 -23.15 -15.57 21.57
CA ASP A 50 -24.08 -14.95 22.51
C ASP A 50 -24.63 -13.63 22.00
N TYR A 51 -25.84 -13.26 22.37
CA TYR A 51 -26.39 -11.95 22.04
C TYR A 51 -25.57 -10.84 22.68
N LYS A 52 -25.39 -9.78 21.90
CA LYS A 52 -24.73 -8.56 22.37
C LYS A 52 -25.55 -7.91 23.49
N SER A 53 -24.89 -7.36 24.48
CA SER A 53 -25.50 -6.58 25.56
C SER A 53 -25.75 -5.14 25.10
N GLN A 54 -26.53 -4.38 25.85
CA GLN A 54 -26.83 -2.97 25.50
C GLN A 54 -25.55 -2.11 25.34
N GLU A 55 -24.50 -2.41 26.08
CA GLU A 55 -23.22 -1.71 26.05
C GLU A 55 -22.40 -1.99 24.78
N ASP A 56 -22.67 -3.11 24.11
CA ASP A 56 -21.99 -3.52 22.87
C ASP A 56 -22.53 -2.78 21.63
N PHE A 57 -23.70 -2.10 21.73
CA PHE A 57 -24.32 -1.37 20.61
C PHE A 57 -23.73 0.04 20.47
N THR A 58 -22.55 0.12 19.89
CA THR A 58 -21.79 1.37 19.73
C THR A 58 -22.03 2.09 18.40
N ASN A 59 -22.49 1.36 17.36
CA ASN A 59 -22.68 1.89 16.02
C ASN A 59 -23.71 1.08 15.21
N LEU A 60 -24.05 1.56 14.00
CA LEU A 60 -25.02 0.91 13.11
C LEU A 60 -24.61 -0.51 12.70
N PHE A 61 -23.29 -0.77 12.58
CA PHE A 61 -22.78 -2.08 12.15
C PHE A 61 -22.98 -3.14 13.22
N THR A 62 -22.78 -2.79 14.50
CA THR A 62 -23.06 -3.72 15.61
C THR A 62 -24.56 -4.08 15.67
N VAL A 63 -25.44 -3.18 15.24
CA VAL A 63 -26.89 -3.47 15.12
C VAL A 63 -27.15 -4.43 13.96
N ALA A 64 -26.53 -4.20 12.79
CA ALA A 64 -26.68 -5.07 11.62
C ALA A 64 -26.11 -6.48 11.88
N ASP A 65 -24.96 -6.57 12.51
CA ASP A 65 -24.33 -7.83 12.93
C ASP A 65 -25.23 -8.59 13.93
N GLN A 66 -25.78 -7.90 14.93
CA GLN A 66 -26.71 -8.51 15.87
C GLN A 66 -28.00 -9.00 15.19
N LEU A 67 -28.50 -8.29 14.18
CA LEU A 67 -29.65 -8.75 13.40
C LEU A 67 -29.32 -10.02 12.61
N SER A 68 -28.16 -10.06 11.97
CA SER A 68 -27.66 -11.25 11.29
C SER A 68 -27.52 -12.43 12.26
N ASN A 69 -26.88 -12.21 13.40
CA ASN A 69 -26.71 -13.22 14.44
C ASN A 69 -28.07 -13.73 14.95
N TYR A 70 -29.06 -12.86 15.12
CA TYR A 70 -30.41 -13.26 15.50
C TYR A 70 -31.07 -14.18 14.48
N LEU A 71 -30.93 -13.88 13.19
CA LEU A 71 -31.47 -14.71 12.10
C LEU A 71 -30.80 -16.07 12.05
N VAL A 72 -29.47 -16.10 12.12
CA VAL A 72 -28.66 -17.33 12.15
C VAL A 72 -29.05 -18.19 13.34
N ARG A 73 -29.10 -17.63 14.54
CA ARG A 73 -29.43 -18.38 15.78
C ARG A 73 -30.85 -18.93 15.75
N ARG A 74 -31.84 -18.14 15.31
CA ARG A 74 -33.21 -18.60 15.16
C ARG A 74 -33.34 -19.75 14.15
N SER A 75 -32.57 -19.71 13.06
CA SER A 75 -32.49 -20.79 12.09
C SER A 75 -31.88 -22.05 12.74
N THR A 76 -30.78 -21.91 13.45
CA THR A 76 -30.10 -22.99 14.16
C THR A 76 -31.00 -23.65 15.21
N GLU A 77 -31.73 -22.87 16.02
CA GLU A 77 -32.67 -23.35 17.01
C GLU A 77 -33.79 -24.20 16.38
N ARG A 78 -34.37 -23.74 15.26
CA ARG A 78 -35.40 -24.52 14.52
C ARG A 78 -34.83 -25.84 14.00
N GLN A 79 -33.61 -25.83 13.45
CA GLN A 79 -32.98 -27.03 12.94
C GLN A 79 -32.61 -28.01 14.06
N SER A 80 -32.26 -27.52 15.26
CA SER A 80 -31.99 -28.37 16.40
C SER A 80 -33.23 -29.16 16.87
N ASP A 81 -34.44 -28.63 16.63
CA ASP A 81 -35.72 -29.33 16.96
C ASP A 81 -35.93 -30.59 16.09
N HIS A 82 -35.25 -30.71 14.97
CA HIS A 82 -35.28 -31.89 14.09
C HIS A 82 -34.30 -33.00 14.49
N LEU A 83 -33.45 -32.75 15.50
CA LEU A 83 -32.59 -33.79 16.06
C LEU A 83 -33.39 -34.79 16.89
N THR A 84 -32.99 -36.02 16.83
CA THR A 84 -33.62 -37.15 17.55
C THR A 84 -32.71 -37.64 18.68
N SER A 85 -33.18 -38.59 19.47
CA SER A 85 -32.38 -39.20 20.53
C SER A 85 -31.14 -39.98 20.04
N ARG A 86 -31.03 -40.22 18.72
CA ARG A 86 -29.87 -40.86 18.12
C ARG A 86 -28.78 -39.85 17.70
N ASP A 87 -29.10 -38.59 17.67
CA ASP A 87 -28.26 -37.52 17.20
C ASP A 87 -27.53 -36.83 18.35
N LEU A 88 -26.50 -36.06 18.04
CA LEU A 88 -25.75 -35.28 19.00
C LEU A 88 -25.72 -33.82 18.58
N LEU A 89 -26.03 -32.93 19.52
CA LEU A 89 -25.81 -31.49 19.38
C LEU A 89 -24.64 -31.07 20.29
N LEU A 90 -23.57 -30.57 19.67
CA LEU A 90 -22.42 -29.97 20.36
C LEU A 90 -22.57 -28.45 20.37
N ARG A 91 -22.33 -27.83 21.51
CA ARG A 91 -22.37 -26.36 21.66
C ARG A 91 -21.11 -25.86 22.37
N PRO A 92 -19.99 -25.74 21.65
CA PRO A 92 -18.77 -25.17 22.21
C PRO A 92 -19.06 -23.76 22.77
N PRO A 93 -18.55 -23.41 23.96
CA PRO A 93 -18.82 -22.12 24.59
C PRO A 93 -17.96 -21.00 23.99
N VAL A 94 -18.19 -20.69 22.71
CA VAL A 94 -17.42 -19.67 21.96
C VAL A 94 -17.73 -18.23 22.44
N GLY A 95 -18.78 -18.05 23.24
CA GLY A 95 -19.13 -16.77 23.87
C GLY A 95 -19.43 -15.67 22.85
N LYS A 96 -18.74 -14.55 22.96
CA LYS A 96 -18.91 -13.38 22.09
C LYS A 96 -17.87 -13.31 20.96
N MET A 97 -17.24 -14.43 20.58
CA MET A 97 -16.28 -14.44 19.46
C MET A 97 -16.96 -13.99 18.16
N GLU A 98 -16.32 -13.08 17.45
CA GLU A 98 -16.80 -12.58 16.16
C GLU A 98 -16.19 -13.35 14.98
N THR A 99 -16.90 -13.39 13.85
CA THR A 99 -16.51 -14.18 12.67
C THR A 99 -15.17 -13.79 12.09
N MET A 100 -14.74 -12.53 12.26
CA MET A 100 -13.49 -12.00 11.71
C MET A 100 -12.30 -12.03 12.71
N GLU A 101 -12.50 -12.54 13.92
CA GLU A 101 -11.44 -12.63 14.94
C GLU A 101 -10.58 -13.88 14.77
N PHE A 102 -9.81 -13.93 13.67
CA PHE A 102 -8.97 -15.09 13.33
C PHE A 102 -7.87 -15.38 14.35
N ASP A 103 -7.44 -14.40 15.09
CA ASP A 103 -6.48 -14.54 16.19
C ASP A 103 -7.02 -15.41 17.35
N LYS A 104 -8.34 -15.52 17.51
CA LYS A 104 -9.00 -16.35 18.50
C LYS A 104 -9.24 -17.79 18.04
N MET A 105 -8.95 -18.15 16.81
CA MET A 105 -9.13 -19.50 16.28
C MET A 105 -8.50 -20.62 17.11
N PRO A 106 -7.27 -20.47 17.67
CA PRO A 106 -6.71 -21.51 18.55
C PRO A 106 -7.55 -21.76 19.81
N ALA A 107 -8.15 -20.71 20.38
CA ALA A 107 -9.03 -20.83 21.53
C ALA A 107 -10.36 -21.50 21.16
N ALA A 108 -10.97 -21.13 20.03
CA ALA A 108 -12.17 -21.76 19.51
C ALA A 108 -11.97 -23.26 19.24
N PHE A 109 -10.81 -23.63 18.65
CA PHE A 109 -10.44 -25.03 18.45
C PHE A 109 -10.37 -25.82 19.78
N ALA A 110 -9.73 -25.25 20.80
CA ALA A 110 -9.63 -25.88 22.12
C ALA A 110 -11.00 -26.09 22.76
N MET A 111 -11.92 -25.12 22.65
CA MET A 111 -13.29 -25.22 23.13
C MET A 111 -14.07 -26.31 22.40
N GLY A 112 -13.99 -26.37 21.07
CA GLY A 112 -14.64 -27.43 20.29
C GLY A 112 -14.10 -28.83 20.60
N TYR A 113 -12.78 -28.95 20.79
CA TYR A 113 -12.16 -30.21 21.20
C TYR A 113 -12.65 -30.66 22.57
N GLN A 114 -12.72 -29.76 23.55
CA GLN A 114 -13.20 -30.09 24.91
C GLN A 114 -14.67 -30.52 24.88
N GLU A 115 -15.52 -29.79 24.15
CA GLU A 115 -16.94 -30.13 23.99
C GLU A 115 -17.13 -31.55 23.42
N ALA A 116 -16.31 -31.91 22.40
CA ALA A 116 -16.31 -33.26 21.84
C ALA A 116 -15.83 -34.31 22.87
N MET A 117 -14.80 -34.00 23.66
CA MET A 117 -14.30 -34.90 24.70
C MET A 117 -15.31 -35.14 25.81
N ASP A 118 -16.05 -34.12 26.19
CA ASP A 118 -17.12 -34.22 27.22
C ASP A 118 -18.26 -35.14 26.74
N ASN A 119 -18.47 -35.24 25.44
CA ASN A 119 -19.43 -36.13 24.80
C ASN A 119 -18.83 -37.45 24.29
N GLN A 120 -17.65 -37.86 24.78
CA GLN A 120 -16.93 -39.07 24.34
C GLN A 120 -17.77 -40.36 24.41
N ALA A 121 -18.71 -40.46 25.35
CA ALA A 121 -19.57 -41.63 25.48
C ALA A 121 -20.43 -41.86 24.23
N PHE A 122 -20.95 -40.79 23.63
CA PHE A 122 -21.70 -40.87 22.38
C PHE A 122 -20.82 -41.37 21.24
N PHE A 123 -19.64 -40.81 21.07
CA PHE A 123 -18.72 -41.21 20.02
C PHE A 123 -18.27 -42.66 20.13
N LYS A 124 -18.05 -43.17 21.34
CA LYS A 124 -17.71 -44.59 21.55
C LYS A 124 -18.78 -45.54 21.06
N ASN A 125 -20.05 -45.16 21.16
CA ASN A 125 -21.19 -46.02 20.76
C ASN A 125 -21.33 -46.13 19.24
N ILE A 126 -20.83 -45.14 18.48
CA ILE A 126 -20.89 -45.11 17.02
C ILE A 126 -19.53 -45.38 16.37
N ALA A 127 -18.47 -45.54 17.15
CA ALA A 127 -17.15 -45.79 16.67
C ALA A 127 -17.02 -47.12 15.94
N LEU A 128 -16.33 -47.13 14.84
CA LEU A 128 -15.92 -48.35 14.13
C LEU A 128 -14.96 -49.17 15.04
N SER A 129 -14.97 -50.48 14.87
CA SER A 129 -13.90 -51.30 15.44
C SER A 129 -12.54 -50.88 14.81
N SER A 130 -11.43 -51.10 15.51
CA SER A 130 -10.10 -50.75 15.01
C SER A 130 -9.81 -51.33 13.63
N ALA A 131 -10.28 -52.55 13.34
CA ALA A 131 -10.12 -53.15 12.03
C ALA A 131 -10.93 -52.45 10.93
N GLN A 132 -12.19 -52.10 11.21
CA GLN A 132 -13.04 -51.36 10.27
C GLN A 132 -12.54 -49.94 10.05
N TYR A 133 -12.03 -49.32 11.11
CA TYR A 133 -11.45 -47.98 11.00
C TYR A 133 -10.18 -47.98 10.12
N GLN A 134 -9.33 -49.01 10.25
CA GLN A 134 -8.16 -49.12 9.39
C GLN A 134 -8.55 -49.28 7.91
N VAL A 135 -9.55 -50.11 7.59
CA VAL A 135 -10.06 -50.23 6.23
C VAL A 135 -10.57 -48.87 5.70
N TYR A 136 -11.32 -48.15 6.52
CA TYR A 136 -11.81 -46.82 6.14
C TYR A 136 -10.66 -45.82 5.88
N VAL A 137 -9.62 -45.83 6.72
CA VAL A 137 -8.43 -44.97 6.54
C VAL A 137 -7.71 -45.32 5.25
N ASP A 138 -7.48 -46.62 4.99
CA ASP A 138 -6.79 -47.11 3.79
C ASP A 138 -7.58 -46.71 2.52
N GLU A 139 -8.91 -46.89 2.50
CA GLU A 139 -9.76 -46.46 1.39
C GLU A 139 -9.77 -44.95 1.21
N LYS A 140 -9.71 -44.20 2.30
CA LYS A 140 -9.63 -42.74 2.25
C LYS A 140 -8.29 -42.24 1.72
N GLU A 141 -7.20 -42.90 2.10
CA GLU A 141 -5.86 -42.60 1.57
C GLU A 141 -5.76 -42.94 0.09
N GLU A 142 -6.30 -44.09 -0.35
CA GLU A 142 -6.34 -44.42 -1.79
C GLU A 142 -7.14 -43.39 -2.58
N ARG A 143 -8.31 -42.98 -2.09
CA ARG A 143 -9.08 -41.89 -2.71
C ARG A 143 -8.34 -40.56 -2.69
N ARG A 144 -7.59 -40.26 -1.64
CA ARG A 144 -6.73 -39.07 -1.60
C ARG A 144 -5.62 -39.12 -2.64
N LYS A 145 -5.00 -40.27 -2.85
CA LYS A 145 -3.97 -40.44 -3.89
C LYS A 145 -4.53 -40.20 -5.29
N THR A 146 -5.76 -40.61 -5.55
CA THR A 146 -6.43 -40.34 -6.82
C THR A 146 -6.90 -38.89 -6.97
N LEU A 147 -7.12 -38.17 -5.87
CA LEU A 147 -7.52 -36.77 -5.84
C LEU A 147 -6.31 -35.80 -5.69
N ARG A 148 -5.12 -36.31 -5.40
CA ARG A 148 -3.88 -35.52 -5.41
C ARG A 148 -3.46 -35.23 -6.85
N TYR A 149 -4.24 -34.42 -7.52
CA TYR A 149 -3.73 -33.66 -8.64
C TYR A 149 -2.83 -32.57 -8.04
N GLY A 150 -1.58 -32.48 -8.49
CA GLY A 150 -0.78 -31.32 -8.21
C GLY A 150 0.66 -31.53 -7.83
N ASP A 151 1.02 -32.61 -7.16
CA ASP A 151 2.42 -32.89 -6.88
C ASP A 151 3.12 -33.41 -8.14
N ASN A 152 3.82 -32.54 -8.87
CA ASN A 152 4.58 -32.84 -10.08
C ASN A 152 3.73 -33.46 -11.20
N VAL A 153 2.65 -32.82 -11.57
CA VAL A 153 1.83 -33.23 -12.72
C VAL A 153 2.53 -32.85 -14.03
N GLN A 154 2.59 -33.80 -14.95
CA GLN A 154 3.02 -33.52 -16.31
C GLN A 154 1.95 -32.66 -16.98
N VAL A 155 2.30 -31.43 -17.34
CA VAL A 155 1.42 -30.53 -18.09
C VAL A 155 1.91 -30.47 -19.53
N ASP A 156 1.12 -31.00 -20.46
CA ASP A 156 1.50 -31.04 -21.86
C ASP A 156 1.17 -29.73 -22.57
N GLU A 157 0.06 -29.07 -22.17
CA GLU A 157 -0.41 -27.82 -22.74
C GLU A 157 -1.00 -26.90 -21.66
N ILE A 158 -0.82 -25.58 -21.82
CA ILE A 158 -1.45 -24.54 -21.02
C ILE A 158 -2.50 -23.84 -21.86
N VAL A 159 -3.75 -23.92 -21.44
CA VAL A 159 -4.90 -23.34 -22.11
C VAL A 159 -5.42 -22.17 -21.31
N LEU A 160 -5.44 -20.99 -21.90
CA LEU A 160 -5.94 -19.77 -21.25
C LEU A 160 -7.40 -19.54 -21.67
N GLN A 161 -8.29 -19.48 -20.67
CA GLN A 161 -9.66 -18.98 -20.84
C GLN A 161 -9.66 -17.49 -20.43
N ASN A 162 -9.38 -16.65 -21.41
CA ASN A 162 -9.20 -15.21 -21.19
C ASN A 162 -10.54 -14.48 -21.32
N ASN A 163 -11.06 -14.02 -20.19
CA ASN A 163 -12.24 -13.15 -20.09
C ASN A 163 -11.83 -11.74 -19.64
N THR A 164 -10.79 -11.19 -20.27
CA THR A 164 -10.22 -9.88 -19.98
C THR A 164 -9.94 -9.11 -21.27
N HIS A 165 -9.58 -7.84 -21.15
CA HIS A 165 -9.11 -7.01 -22.26
C HIS A 165 -7.63 -7.25 -22.63
N TYR A 166 -6.90 -7.97 -21.78
CA TYR A 166 -5.47 -8.27 -21.98
C TYR A 166 -5.26 -9.28 -23.11
N SER A 167 -4.13 -9.18 -23.79
CA SER A 167 -3.77 -10.21 -24.76
C SER A 167 -3.39 -11.52 -24.06
N ASP A 168 -3.73 -12.66 -24.67
CA ASP A 168 -3.35 -13.99 -24.18
C ASP A 168 -1.85 -14.11 -23.98
N LEU A 169 -1.08 -13.53 -24.89
CA LEU A 169 0.38 -13.57 -24.84
C LEU A 169 0.93 -12.84 -23.59
N LEU A 170 0.29 -11.75 -23.17
CA LEU A 170 0.67 -11.01 -21.97
C LEU A 170 0.40 -11.87 -20.72
N LEU A 171 -0.79 -12.44 -20.62
CA LEU A 171 -1.20 -13.27 -19.50
C LEU A 171 -0.32 -14.53 -19.36
N LEU A 172 -0.05 -15.20 -20.49
CA LEU A 172 0.83 -16.37 -20.52
C LEU A 172 2.28 -16.04 -20.12
N ASN A 173 2.80 -14.91 -20.60
CA ASN A 173 4.14 -14.47 -20.20
C ASN A 173 4.22 -14.09 -18.71
N ARG A 174 3.13 -13.58 -18.15
CA ARG A 174 3.04 -13.26 -16.71
C ARG A 174 2.94 -14.50 -15.86
N LEU A 175 2.18 -15.48 -16.28
CA LEU A 175 2.12 -16.79 -15.62
C LEU A 175 3.50 -17.46 -15.58
N ASN A 176 4.36 -17.20 -16.57
CA ASN A 176 5.72 -17.72 -16.65
C ASN A 176 5.81 -19.24 -16.44
N LEU A 177 4.78 -19.98 -16.89
CA LEU A 177 4.72 -21.42 -16.88
C LEU A 177 5.02 -21.94 -18.29
N GLU A 178 5.89 -22.94 -18.37
CA GLU A 178 6.22 -23.57 -19.65
C GLU A 178 5.46 -24.88 -19.83
N PRO A 179 4.90 -25.16 -21.03
CA PRO A 179 4.26 -26.44 -21.33
C PRO A 179 5.31 -27.57 -21.47
N ALA A 180 4.84 -28.80 -21.51
CA ALA A 180 5.63 -30.02 -21.67
C ALA A 180 6.60 -30.31 -20.53
N GLN A 181 6.35 -29.79 -19.32
CA GLN A 181 7.14 -30.08 -18.13
C GLN A 181 6.29 -30.53 -16.95
N LYS A 182 6.96 -31.03 -15.92
CA LYS A 182 6.33 -31.36 -14.64
C LYS A 182 6.27 -30.11 -13.79
N LEU A 183 5.08 -29.68 -13.43
CA LEU A 183 4.83 -28.55 -12.56
C LEU A 183 4.35 -29.02 -11.19
N SER A 184 4.87 -28.44 -10.14
CA SER A 184 4.36 -28.63 -8.79
C SER A 184 3.19 -27.69 -8.52
N THR A 185 2.38 -28.04 -7.52
CA THR A 185 1.27 -27.17 -7.09
C THR A 185 1.79 -25.81 -6.65
N GLU A 186 2.93 -25.78 -5.91
CA GLU A 186 3.53 -24.54 -5.42
C GLU A 186 3.97 -23.61 -6.57
N GLU A 187 4.54 -24.15 -7.65
CA GLU A 187 4.93 -23.34 -8.82
C GLU A 187 3.71 -22.75 -9.53
N ILE A 188 2.63 -23.53 -9.69
CA ILE A 188 1.39 -23.05 -10.32
C ILE A 188 0.72 -22.00 -9.43
N GLU A 189 0.59 -22.24 -8.13
CA GLU A 189 -0.03 -21.32 -7.21
C GLU A 189 0.74 -20.01 -7.11
N ALA A 190 2.08 -20.04 -7.05
CA ALA A 190 2.89 -18.85 -7.08
C ALA A 190 2.68 -18.01 -8.36
N SER A 191 2.59 -18.68 -9.53
CA SER A 191 2.29 -18.01 -10.80
C SER A 191 0.90 -17.39 -10.84
N ILE A 192 -0.08 -18.07 -10.26
CA ILE A 192 -1.46 -17.56 -10.15
C ILE A 192 -1.51 -16.37 -9.18
N GLU A 193 -0.81 -16.44 -8.06
CA GLU A 193 -0.70 -15.34 -7.09
C GLU A 193 -0.02 -14.11 -7.70
N ASP A 194 1.06 -14.29 -8.47
CA ASP A 194 1.74 -13.21 -9.18
C ASP A 194 0.81 -12.52 -10.18
N LEU A 195 -0.02 -13.29 -10.88
CA LEU A 195 -1.01 -12.72 -11.79
C LEU A 195 -2.13 -12.00 -11.02
N TYR A 196 -2.62 -12.60 -9.93
CA TYR A 196 -3.68 -12.04 -9.09
C TYR A 196 -3.21 -10.78 -8.33
N ALA A 197 -1.93 -10.71 -7.96
CA ALA A 197 -1.31 -9.56 -7.29
C ALA A 197 -1.31 -8.27 -8.12
N LEU A 198 -1.59 -8.35 -9.43
CA LEU A 198 -1.82 -7.15 -10.25
C LEU A 198 -3.09 -6.38 -9.85
N ASP A 199 -3.91 -6.94 -8.97
CA ASP A 199 -5.18 -6.38 -8.45
C ASP A 199 -6.21 -5.99 -9.53
N ARG A 200 -6.12 -6.59 -10.70
CA ARG A 200 -6.98 -6.30 -11.88
C ARG A 200 -8.03 -7.36 -12.14
N PHE A 201 -7.86 -8.53 -11.54
CA PHE A 201 -8.69 -9.69 -11.77
C PHE A 201 -9.61 -9.97 -10.58
N GLU A 202 -10.88 -10.25 -10.85
CA GLU A 202 -11.81 -10.75 -9.84
C GLU A 202 -11.64 -12.25 -9.61
N LEU A 203 -11.14 -12.97 -10.63
CA LEU A 203 -10.93 -14.40 -10.59
C LEU A 203 -9.71 -14.78 -11.41
N VAL A 204 -8.80 -15.51 -10.80
CA VAL A 204 -7.76 -16.29 -11.47
C VAL A 204 -7.79 -17.68 -10.85
N ARG A 205 -8.14 -18.68 -11.63
CA ARG A 205 -8.21 -20.05 -11.16
C ARG A 205 -7.64 -21.00 -12.19
N TYR A 206 -7.22 -22.16 -11.76
CA TYR A 206 -6.75 -23.19 -12.65
C TYR A 206 -7.46 -24.52 -12.38
N GLN A 207 -7.49 -25.36 -13.41
CA GLN A 207 -7.96 -26.74 -13.33
C GLN A 207 -7.19 -27.60 -14.31
N TYR A 208 -7.10 -28.89 -14.00
CA TYR A 208 -6.55 -29.87 -14.92
C TYR A 208 -7.67 -30.48 -15.75
N GLU A 209 -7.45 -30.55 -17.05
CA GLU A 209 -8.35 -31.24 -17.98
C GLU A 209 -7.54 -32.27 -18.79
N GLN A 210 -8.13 -33.44 -19.02
CA GLN A 210 -7.55 -34.43 -19.91
C GLN A 210 -8.27 -34.39 -21.22
N ARG A 211 -7.55 -34.09 -22.28
CA ARG A 211 -8.09 -34.03 -23.63
C ARG A 211 -7.16 -34.72 -24.63
N ASP A 212 -7.69 -35.65 -25.42
CA ASP A 212 -6.93 -36.36 -26.47
C ASP A 212 -5.60 -36.97 -25.97
N ASP A 213 -5.63 -37.60 -24.80
CA ASP A 213 -4.47 -38.13 -24.05
C ASP A 213 -3.42 -37.10 -23.59
N GLN A 214 -3.72 -35.80 -23.71
CA GLN A 214 -2.86 -34.71 -23.18
C GLN A 214 -3.44 -34.17 -21.89
N GLN A 215 -2.55 -33.92 -20.93
CA GLN A 215 -2.91 -33.24 -19.68
C GLN A 215 -2.79 -31.73 -19.88
N GLN A 216 -3.93 -31.05 -19.90
CA GLN A 216 -4.01 -29.60 -20.04
C GLN A 216 -4.11 -28.94 -18.67
N LEU A 217 -3.39 -27.84 -18.46
CA LEU A 217 -3.62 -26.88 -17.39
C LEU A 217 -4.48 -25.74 -17.96
N VAL A 218 -5.75 -25.70 -17.58
CA VAL A 218 -6.68 -24.65 -18.01
C VAL A 218 -6.65 -23.55 -16.96
N VAL A 219 -6.27 -22.34 -17.35
CA VAL A 219 -6.25 -21.15 -16.49
C VAL A 219 -7.37 -20.22 -16.94
N ASP A 220 -8.37 -19.99 -16.08
CA ASP A 220 -9.48 -19.06 -16.31
C ASP A 220 -9.17 -17.73 -15.60
N VAL A 221 -9.09 -16.66 -16.39
CA VAL A 221 -8.83 -15.31 -15.93
C VAL A 221 -10.03 -14.43 -16.25
N ARG A 222 -10.56 -13.77 -15.21
CA ARG A 222 -11.69 -12.86 -15.34
C ARG A 222 -11.34 -11.51 -14.72
N GLU A 223 -11.60 -10.46 -15.48
CA GLU A 223 -11.36 -9.09 -15.05
C GLU A 223 -12.44 -8.61 -14.06
N LYS A 224 -12.06 -7.70 -13.15
CA LYS A 224 -13.00 -7.05 -12.21
C LYS A 224 -14.07 -6.28 -12.99
N SER A 225 -15.35 -6.58 -12.72
CA SER A 225 -16.49 -5.95 -13.40
C SER A 225 -16.65 -4.45 -13.09
N TRP A 226 -16.14 -4.00 -11.93
CA TRP A 226 -16.11 -2.58 -11.55
C TRP A 226 -14.89 -1.83 -12.11
N GLY A 227 -14.18 -2.47 -13.03
CA GLY A 227 -13.13 -1.92 -13.87
C GLY A 227 -11.77 -1.85 -13.22
N PRO A 228 -10.76 -1.75 -14.06
CA PRO A 228 -9.39 -1.50 -13.63
C PRO A 228 -9.11 -0.03 -13.30
N ASN A 229 -10.10 0.85 -13.42
CA ASN A 229 -9.92 2.29 -13.21
C ASN A 229 -10.27 2.66 -11.79
N TYR A 230 -9.33 3.25 -11.09
CA TYR A 230 -9.50 3.64 -9.69
C TYR A 230 -9.51 5.15 -9.56
N VAL A 231 -10.33 5.65 -8.64
CA VAL A 231 -10.31 7.04 -8.19
C VAL A 231 -10.02 7.03 -6.70
N ASN A 232 -8.91 7.65 -6.31
CA ASN A 232 -8.51 7.79 -4.93
C ASN A 232 -8.63 9.26 -4.53
N PHE A 233 -9.11 9.49 -3.32
CA PHE A 233 -9.15 10.80 -2.70
C PHE A 233 -8.16 10.84 -1.55
N ARG A 234 -7.44 11.95 -1.44
CA ARG A 234 -6.52 12.21 -0.34
C ARG A 234 -6.83 13.55 0.29
N PHE A 235 -6.62 13.63 1.57
CA PHE A 235 -6.63 14.86 2.32
C PHE A 235 -5.31 14.98 3.07
N PHE A 236 -4.73 16.17 3.04
CA PHE A 236 -3.53 16.50 3.78
C PHE A 236 -3.73 17.83 4.50
N LEU A 237 -3.35 17.86 5.76
CA LEU A 237 -3.24 19.05 6.58
C LEU A 237 -1.98 18.92 7.44
N GLU A 238 -1.16 19.95 7.45
CA GLU A 238 -0.04 20.10 8.38
C GLU A 238 -0.06 21.50 8.96
N ASP A 239 0.03 21.59 10.28
CA ASP A 239 0.06 22.84 11.02
C ASP A 239 1.16 22.73 12.10
N ASP A 240 2.04 23.73 12.17
CA ASP A 240 3.08 23.82 13.18
C ASP A 240 2.74 24.88 14.26
N PHE A 241 1.55 25.46 14.20
CA PHE A 241 1.01 26.49 15.08
C PHE A 241 1.86 27.80 15.16
N ASP A 242 2.83 27.95 14.27
CA ASP A 242 3.74 29.10 14.24
C ASP A 242 3.78 29.75 12.83
N THR A 243 3.78 28.92 11.79
CA THR A 243 3.81 29.38 10.39
C THR A 243 2.47 29.18 9.69
N GLU A 244 2.44 29.31 8.36
CA GLU A 244 1.21 29.05 7.58
C GLU A 244 0.86 27.56 7.58
N SER A 245 -0.39 27.23 7.92
CA SER A 245 -0.94 25.89 7.75
C SER A 245 -0.87 25.46 6.28
N GLN A 246 -0.49 24.23 6.04
CA GLN A 246 -0.50 23.61 4.72
C GLN A 246 -1.65 22.61 4.60
N TYR A 247 -2.38 22.68 3.52
CA TYR A 247 -3.45 21.74 3.24
C TYR A 247 -3.51 21.43 1.74
N ALA A 248 -3.96 20.22 1.43
CA ALA A 248 -4.25 19.79 0.07
C ALA A 248 -5.44 18.82 0.05
N LEU A 249 -6.27 18.94 -0.96
CA LEU A 249 -7.24 17.94 -1.35
C LEU A 249 -6.77 17.32 -2.66
N GLY A 250 -6.48 16.03 -2.64
CA GLY A 250 -5.95 15.31 -3.78
C GLY A 250 -6.97 14.36 -4.39
N VAL A 251 -6.93 14.25 -5.71
CA VAL A 251 -7.64 13.24 -6.49
C VAL A 251 -6.63 12.56 -7.38
N SER A 252 -6.57 11.24 -7.30
CA SER A 252 -5.76 10.40 -8.19
C SER A 252 -6.67 9.44 -8.94
N THR A 253 -6.43 9.30 -10.23
CA THR A 253 -7.12 8.29 -11.04
C THR A 253 -6.10 7.58 -11.91
N ASN A 254 -6.25 6.26 -12.03
CA ASN A 254 -5.44 5.43 -12.90
C ASN A 254 -6.33 4.76 -13.93
N PHE A 255 -6.04 5.01 -15.22
CA PHE A 255 -6.65 4.34 -16.34
C PHE A 255 -5.70 3.24 -16.82
N THR A 256 -6.12 2.01 -16.71
CA THR A 256 -5.32 0.86 -17.16
C THR A 256 -5.81 0.39 -18.54
N ASP A 257 -5.04 -0.48 -19.17
CA ASP A 257 -5.41 -1.16 -20.42
C ASP A 257 -5.63 -0.26 -21.63
N ILE A 258 -4.89 0.84 -21.71
CA ILE A 258 -4.95 1.75 -22.86
C ILE A 258 -4.52 1.03 -24.15
N ASN A 259 -3.67 0.01 -24.05
CA ASN A 259 -3.28 -0.83 -25.17
C ASN A 259 -3.18 -2.31 -24.77
N SER A 260 -3.06 -3.21 -25.76
CA SER A 260 -2.96 -4.66 -25.57
C SER A 260 -1.74 -5.14 -24.78
N HIS A 261 -0.79 -4.27 -24.47
CA HIS A 261 0.39 -4.55 -23.65
C HIS A 261 0.23 -4.06 -22.20
N GLY A 262 -0.95 -3.54 -21.83
CA GLY A 262 -1.23 -3.06 -20.48
C GLY A 262 -0.64 -1.68 -20.19
N ALA A 263 -0.74 -0.74 -21.12
CA ALA A 263 -0.38 0.65 -20.87
C ALA A 263 -1.35 1.30 -19.88
N GLU A 264 -0.82 2.21 -19.05
CA GLU A 264 -1.54 2.88 -17.98
C GLU A 264 -1.35 4.39 -18.05
N LEU A 265 -2.41 5.13 -17.75
CA LEU A 265 -2.37 6.58 -17.57
C LEU A 265 -2.77 6.92 -16.15
N ALA A 266 -1.83 7.40 -15.37
CA ALA A 266 -2.09 7.95 -14.05
C ALA A 266 -2.30 9.47 -14.16
N LEU A 267 -3.37 9.97 -13.51
CA LEU A 267 -3.63 11.40 -13.38
C LEU A 267 -3.71 11.73 -11.89
N ASN A 268 -2.88 12.67 -11.45
CA ASN A 268 -2.85 13.16 -10.08
C ASN A 268 -3.14 14.66 -10.06
N MET A 269 -3.97 15.10 -9.13
CA MET A 269 -4.28 16.50 -8.92
C MET A 269 -4.39 16.80 -7.43
N ASP A 270 -3.57 17.75 -6.96
CA ASP A 270 -3.67 18.32 -5.62
C ASP A 270 -4.09 19.79 -5.70
N MET A 271 -5.03 20.18 -4.87
CA MET A 271 -5.49 21.54 -4.72
C MET A 271 -5.40 21.97 -3.26
N GLY A 272 -4.63 23.01 -3.00
CA GLY A 272 -4.43 23.54 -1.66
C GLY A 272 -3.47 24.69 -1.62
N THR A 273 -2.67 24.77 -0.57
CA THR A 273 -1.55 25.72 -0.46
C THR A 273 -0.52 25.48 -1.54
N ASP A 274 -0.20 24.22 -1.81
CA ASP A 274 0.53 23.80 -3.00
C ASP A 274 -0.48 23.23 -4.03
N LYS A 275 -0.15 23.36 -5.30
CA LYS A 275 -0.95 22.82 -6.40
C LYS A 275 -0.11 21.90 -7.23
N LEU A 276 -0.69 20.76 -7.61
CA LEU A 276 -0.10 19.74 -8.46
C LEU A 276 -1.10 19.32 -9.53
N ILE A 277 -0.64 19.19 -10.76
CA ILE A 277 -1.35 18.46 -11.82
C ILE A 277 -0.31 17.62 -12.52
N GLU A 278 -0.55 16.33 -12.55
CA GLU A 278 0.39 15.36 -13.14
C GLU A 278 -0.36 14.35 -14.00
N ALA A 279 0.23 14.03 -15.14
CA ALA A 279 -0.22 12.98 -16.03
C ALA A 279 0.98 12.12 -16.41
N GLU A 280 0.98 10.86 -16.06
CA GLU A 280 2.01 9.89 -16.39
C GLU A 280 1.42 8.76 -17.23
N LEU A 281 2.00 8.57 -18.43
CA LEU A 281 1.71 7.43 -19.29
C LEU A 281 2.84 6.41 -19.14
N TYR A 282 2.53 5.26 -18.61
CA TYR A 282 3.40 4.08 -18.61
C TYR A 282 2.98 3.16 -19.76
N SER A 283 3.93 2.73 -20.60
CA SER A 283 3.61 1.87 -21.74
C SER A 283 4.67 0.79 -21.92
N PRO A 284 4.36 -0.46 -21.59
CA PRO A 284 5.21 -1.59 -21.95
C PRO A 284 5.35 -1.72 -23.46
N LEU A 285 6.58 -1.98 -23.92
CA LEU A 285 6.89 -2.09 -25.35
C LEU A 285 6.70 -3.51 -25.90
N LEU A 286 6.83 -4.50 -25.03
CA LEU A 286 6.77 -5.92 -25.39
C LEU A 286 5.85 -6.66 -24.43
N SER A 287 5.30 -7.78 -24.84
CA SER A 287 4.41 -8.64 -24.05
C SER A 287 5.05 -9.15 -22.74
N GLY A 288 6.38 -9.24 -22.66
CA GLY A 288 7.09 -9.56 -21.42
C GLY A 288 7.14 -8.41 -20.41
N GLN A 289 6.64 -7.23 -20.76
CA GLN A 289 6.54 -6.01 -19.92
C GLN A 289 7.84 -5.54 -19.25
N LYS A 290 8.97 -6.18 -19.50
CA LYS A 290 10.26 -5.80 -18.91
C LYS A 290 10.83 -4.48 -19.46
N THR A 291 10.55 -4.18 -20.72
CA THR A 291 10.96 -2.92 -21.35
C THR A 291 9.74 -2.04 -21.54
N PHE A 292 9.81 -0.82 -21.08
CA PHE A 292 8.70 0.13 -21.11
C PHE A 292 9.16 1.54 -21.44
N THR A 293 8.22 2.38 -21.83
CA THR A 293 8.41 3.83 -21.92
C THR A 293 7.52 4.53 -20.93
N THR A 294 7.99 5.66 -20.40
CA THR A 294 7.17 6.60 -19.63
C THR A 294 7.17 7.97 -20.30
N ALA A 295 6.02 8.62 -20.24
CA ALA A 295 5.88 10.03 -20.61
C ALA A 295 5.17 10.75 -19.48
N LEU A 296 5.81 11.77 -18.91
CA LEU A 296 5.30 12.55 -17.78
C LEU A 296 5.07 13.99 -18.23
N LEU A 297 3.91 14.53 -17.84
CA LEU A 297 3.63 15.95 -17.82
C LEU A 297 3.24 16.34 -16.39
N HIS A 298 3.97 17.27 -15.82
CA HIS A 298 3.80 17.70 -14.45
C HIS A 298 3.74 19.22 -14.38
N PHE A 299 2.79 19.75 -13.63
CA PHE A 299 2.72 21.15 -13.26
C PHE A 299 2.67 21.25 -11.74
N SER A 300 3.55 22.05 -11.17
CA SER A 300 3.53 22.39 -9.75
C SER A 300 3.50 23.89 -9.54
N ASN A 301 2.85 24.30 -8.44
CA ASN A 301 2.90 25.66 -7.92
C ASN A 301 3.05 25.55 -6.41
N GLU A 302 4.24 25.84 -5.91
CA GLU A 302 4.64 25.61 -4.53
C GLU A 302 5.10 26.89 -3.86
N ARG A 303 4.76 27.05 -2.58
CA ARG A 303 5.36 28.07 -1.74
C ARG A 303 6.63 27.54 -1.08
N ARG A 304 7.70 28.31 -1.18
CA ARG A 304 8.98 28.00 -0.56
C ARG A 304 9.43 29.21 0.25
N ASN A 305 10.00 28.95 1.42
CA ASN A 305 10.52 29.98 2.31
C ASN A 305 11.98 30.23 1.97
N ALA A 306 12.29 31.33 1.26
CA ALA A 306 13.65 31.70 0.93
C ALA A 306 14.27 32.56 2.05
N PRO A 307 15.46 32.24 2.59
CA PRO A 307 16.12 33.06 3.59
C PRO A 307 16.34 34.49 3.12
N LEU A 308 16.00 35.50 3.94
CA LEU A 308 16.23 36.90 3.61
C LEU A 308 17.73 37.24 3.45
N ALA A 309 18.60 36.52 4.14
CA ALA A 309 20.05 36.68 4.02
C ALA A 309 20.66 36.08 2.74
N GLY A 310 19.85 35.40 1.91
CA GLY A 310 20.26 34.71 0.69
C GLY A 310 20.42 33.22 0.90
N PHE A 311 20.57 32.48 -0.19
CA PHE A 311 20.73 31.01 -0.17
C PHE A 311 22.07 30.54 0.43
N ASP A 312 22.99 31.46 0.74
CA ASP A 312 24.28 31.15 1.37
C ASP A 312 24.18 31.05 2.89
N ASP A 313 23.13 31.61 3.51
CA ASP A 313 22.89 31.47 4.93
C ASP A 313 22.05 30.21 5.21
N THR A 314 22.74 29.14 5.54
CA THR A 314 22.17 27.84 5.88
C THR A 314 22.17 27.57 7.39
N SER A 315 22.29 28.63 8.20
CA SER A 315 22.17 28.54 9.67
C SER A 315 20.73 28.36 10.11
N LEU A 316 20.50 27.76 11.29
CA LEU A 316 19.14 27.67 11.85
C LEU A 316 18.52 29.06 12.12
N ALA A 317 19.32 30.07 12.38
CA ALA A 317 18.82 31.44 12.55
C ALA A 317 18.19 32.02 11.27
N ALA A 318 18.56 31.52 10.11
CA ALA A 318 17.96 31.93 8.83
C ALA A 318 16.48 31.51 8.73
N THR A 319 16.04 30.52 9.50
CA THR A 319 14.64 30.05 9.52
C THR A 319 13.68 31.03 10.20
N GLU A 320 14.17 31.99 10.96
CA GLU A 320 13.35 33.02 11.61
C GLU A 320 12.98 34.18 10.66
N ASN A 321 13.80 34.37 9.61
CA ASN A 321 13.63 35.50 8.69
C ASN A 321 13.62 35.01 7.24
N TYR A 322 12.45 34.75 6.72
CA TYR A 322 12.27 34.24 5.36
C TYR A 322 11.32 35.10 4.53
N LEU A 323 11.49 35.01 3.24
CA LEU A 323 10.61 35.59 2.23
C LEU A 323 9.85 34.44 1.53
N PRO A 324 8.51 34.43 1.54
CA PRO A 324 7.76 33.44 0.78
C PRO A 324 7.91 33.71 -0.71
N VAL A 325 8.41 32.71 -1.42
CA VAL A 325 8.58 32.71 -2.88
C VAL A 325 7.67 31.64 -3.47
N THR A 326 6.88 32.03 -4.47
CA THR A 326 6.04 31.07 -5.20
C THR A 326 6.83 30.58 -6.42
N TYR A 327 7.03 29.26 -6.49
CA TYR A 327 7.61 28.59 -7.65
C TYR A 327 6.51 27.93 -8.46
N SER A 328 6.47 28.23 -9.76
CA SER A 328 5.59 27.56 -10.71
C SER A 328 6.43 26.88 -11.78
N GLU A 329 6.22 25.60 -12.00
CA GLU A 329 7.03 24.82 -12.94
C GLU A 329 6.17 23.86 -13.76
N TRP A 330 6.48 23.77 -15.04
CA TRP A 330 6.05 22.71 -15.95
C TRP A 330 7.22 21.80 -16.25
N VAL A 331 7.02 20.49 -16.08
CA VAL A 331 8.00 19.45 -16.41
C VAL A 331 7.42 18.52 -17.46
N ALA A 332 8.18 18.20 -18.47
CA ALA A 332 7.88 17.16 -19.44
C ALA A 332 9.05 16.17 -19.49
N GLU A 333 8.74 14.88 -19.34
CA GLU A 333 9.73 13.81 -19.41
C GLU A 333 9.34 12.74 -20.42
N LEU A 334 10.36 12.14 -21.01
CA LEU A 334 10.22 10.94 -21.82
C LEU A 334 11.39 10.00 -21.45
N ALA A 335 11.06 8.78 -21.04
CA ALA A 335 12.08 7.82 -20.67
C ALA A 335 11.83 6.43 -21.24
N LEU A 336 12.93 5.70 -21.42
CA LEU A 336 12.95 4.26 -21.66
C LEU A 336 13.37 3.58 -20.37
N GLY A 337 12.59 2.61 -19.93
CA GLY A 337 12.82 1.85 -18.71
C GLY A 337 13.00 0.36 -18.96
N TYR A 338 13.66 -0.26 -18.02
CA TYR A 338 13.80 -1.71 -17.94
C TYR A 338 13.48 -2.18 -16.52
N GLN A 339 12.49 -3.05 -16.40
CA GLN A 339 12.07 -3.67 -15.15
C GLN A 339 12.88 -4.96 -14.93
N ILE A 340 13.78 -4.93 -13.96
CA ILE A 340 14.62 -6.08 -13.62
C ILE A 340 13.77 -7.15 -12.94
N GLU A 341 12.99 -6.72 -11.96
CA GLU A 341 11.99 -7.49 -11.22
C GLU A 341 10.80 -6.57 -10.90
N LEU A 342 9.71 -7.08 -10.37
CA LEU A 342 8.51 -6.28 -10.05
C LEU A 342 8.80 -5.07 -9.14
N TRP A 343 9.80 -5.19 -8.31
CA TRP A 343 10.21 -4.20 -7.30
C TRP A 343 11.54 -3.50 -7.63
N ARG A 344 12.10 -3.71 -8.85
CA ARG A 344 13.34 -3.04 -9.30
C ARG A 344 13.22 -2.58 -10.75
N GLU A 345 13.47 -1.31 -10.97
CA GLU A 345 13.49 -0.73 -12.29
C GLU A 345 14.63 0.28 -12.49
N MET A 346 14.95 0.53 -13.72
CA MET A 346 15.85 1.61 -14.13
C MET A 346 15.29 2.32 -15.34
N LYS A 347 15.49 3.63 -15.39
CA LYS A 347 15.03 4.49 -16.48
C LYS A 347 16.18 5.36 -16.99
N LEU A 348 16.19 5.60 -18.27
CA LEU A 348 17.03 6.60 -18.93
C LEU A 348 16.14 7.51 -19.74
N GLY A 349 16.16 8.80 -19.46
CA GLY A 349 15.21 9.72 -20.06
C GLY A 349 15.78 11.11 -20.34
N ALA A 350 14.93 11.90 -21.00
CA ALA A 350 15.13 13.32 -21.21
C ALA A 350 14.06 14.10 -20.45
N ARG A 351 14.48 15.21 -19.84
CA ARG A 351 13.62 16.12 -19.06
C ARG A 351 13.71 17.52 -19.64
N TYR A 352 12.57 18.14 -19.83
CA TYR A 352 12.44 19.57 -20.12
C TYR A 352 11.58 20.19 -19.05
N SER A 353 12.08 21.25 -18.42
CA SER A 353 11.25 22.05 -17.53
C SER A 353 11.32 23.54 -17.83
N LYS A 354 10.25 24.24 -17.49
CA LYS A 354 10.13 25.69 -17.60
C LYS A 354 9.29 26.21 -16.45
N GLY A 355 9.80 27.21 -15.77
CA GLY A 355 9.09 27.80 -14.64
C GLY A 355 9.50 29.23 -14.37
N ASN A 356 8.91 29.76 -13.31
CA ASN A 356 9.18 31.07 -12.76
C ASN A 356 9.12 31.05 -11.23
N GLY A 357 9.89 31.94 -10.62
CA GLY A 357 9.84 32.23 -9.19
C GLY A 357 9.42 33.67 -8.98
N GLU A 358 8.42 33.87 -8.11
CA GLU A 358 7.83 35.17 -7.79
C GLU A 358 7.90 35.44 -6.28
N ALA A 359 8.49 36.55 -5.90
CA ALA A 359 8.48 37.04 -4.52
C ALA A 359 7.26 37.95 -4.28
N SER A 360 6.10 37.33 -4.08
CA SER A 360 4.80 38.04 -4.05
C SER A 360 4.70 39.15 -2.97
N SER A 361 5.45 39.03 -1.89
CA SER A 361 5.40 39.98 -0.77
C SER A 361 6.26 41.23 -0.95
N LEU A 362 7.23 41.22 -1.85
CA LEU A 362 8.16 42.32 -2.08
C LEU A 362 8.49 42.46 -3.58
N PRO A 363 7.70 43.19 -4.37
CA PRO A 363 7.91 43.36 -5.81
C PRO A 363 9.27 43.96 -6.19
N VAL A 364 10.01 44.50 -5.24
CA VAL A 364 11.36 45.06 -5.42
C VAL A 364 12.38 43.99 -5.77
N PHE A 365 12.15 42.72 -5.41
CA PHE A 365 13.09 41.62 -5.68
C PHE A 365 12.97 41.01 -7.07
N GLY A 366 11.96 41.43 -7.87
CA GLY A 366 11.78 40.98 -9.25
C GLY A 366 11.38 39.52 -9.37
N ASP A 367 10.91 39.19 -10.56
CA ASP A 367 10.58 37.81 -10.94
C ASP A 367 11.73 37.24 -11.78
N PHE A 368 11.95 35.94 -11.69
CA PHE A 368 12.86 35.25 -12.59
C PHE A 368 12.17 34.09 -13.26
N SER A 369 12.58 33.82 -14.49
CA SER A 369 12.14 32.63 -15.22
C SER A 369 13.31 31.73 -15.54
N PHE A 370 13.04 30.44 -15.66
CA PHE A 370 14.07 29.46 -15.96
C PHE A 370 13.58 28.41 -16.97
N GLN A 371 14.53 27.81 -17.65
CA GLN A 371 14.35 26.64 -18.49
C GLN A 371 15.48 25.65 -18.22
N ARG A 372 15.12 24.39 -18.08
CA ARG A 372 16.06 23.28 -17.89
C ARG A 372 15.86 22.27 -19.03
N ARG A 373 16.97 21.78 -19.63
CA ARG A 373 16.97 20.69 -20.59
C ARG A 373 18.03 19.69 -20.16
N GLY A 374 17.62 18.46 -19.86
CA GLY A 374 18.55 17.49 -19.31
C GLY A 374 18.27 16.08 -19.77
N VAL A 375 19.20 15.22 -19.43
CA VAL A 375 19.06 13.76 -19.49
C VAL A 375 19.28 13.21 -18.10
N PHE A 376 18.50 12.21 -17.75
CA PHE A 376 18.57 11.60 -16.42
C PHE A 376 18.65 10.08 -16.50
N PHE A 377 19.29 9.51 -15.51
CA PHE A 377 19.24 8.10 -15.17
C PHE A 377 18.61 7.97 -13.79
N ASP A 378 17.65 7.06 -13.67
CA ASP A 378 16.94 6.78 -12.44
C ASP A 378 16.99 5.26 -12.16
N TYR A 379 17.23 4.91 -10.90
CA TYR A 379 17.17 3.53 -10.40
C TYR A 379 16.30 3.49 -9.18
N ARG A 380 15.29 2.62 -9.20
CA ARG A 380 14.35 2.41 -8.10
C ARG A 380 14.33 0.96 -7.65
N HIS A 381 14.31 0.78 -6.35
CA HIS A 381 14.05 -0.47 -5.66
C HIS A 381 12.97 -0.22 -4.62
N ASP A 382 11.85 -0.92 -4.70
CA ASP A 382 10.70 -0.70 -3.84
C ASP A 382 10.08 -2.02 -3.39
N THR A 383 10.31 -2.37 -2.12
CA THR A 383 9.68 -3.48 -1.41
C THR A 383 8.93 -3.00 -0.17
N LEU A 384 8.70 -1.66 -0.07
CA LEU A 384 8.04 -1.07 1.07
C LEU A 384 6.54 -1.42 1.06
N ASP A 385 6.01 -1.81 2.19
CA ASP A 385 4.60 -2.17 2.34
C ASP A 385 3.65 -0.96 2.31
N ASP A 386 4.09 0.19 2.84
CA ASP A 386 3.32 1.44 2.90
C ASP A 386 4.26 2.64 2.99
N PHE A 387 4.01 3.70 2.21
CA PHE A 387 4.82 4.91 2.25
C PHE A 387 4.50 5.83 3.43
N SER A 388 3.26 5.82 3.90
CA SER A 388 2.80 6.73 4.96
C SER A 388 3.21 6.25 6.34
N LEU A 389 3.03 4.96 6.60
CA LEU A 389 3.35 4.31 7.87
C LEU A 389 4.06 2.96 7.65
N PRO A 390 5.24 2.95 7.03
CA PRO A 390 5.90 1.72 6.64
C PRO A 390 6.18 0.82 7.85
N GLN A 391 5.97 -0.50 7.66
CA GLN A 391 6.21 -1.52 8.67
C GLN A 391 7.32 -2.48 8.26
N GLN A 392 7.43 -2.76 6.95
CA GLN A 392 8.43 -3.67 6.40
C GLN A 392 8.88 -3.23 5.01
N GLY A 393 10.12 -3.60 4.66
CA GLY A 393 10.65 -3.41 3.34
C GLY A 393 11.64 -2.26 3.22
N ILE A 394 12.07 -2.03 2.00
CA ILE A 394 13.08 -1.03 1.65
C ILE A 394 12.59 -0.31 0.39
N TYR A 395 12.63 1.00 0.43
CA TYR A 395 12.55 1.86 -0.74
C TYR A 395 13.90 2.52 -0.95
N PHE A 396 14.44 2.43 -2.15
CA PHE A 396 15.67 3.12 -2.56
C PHE A 396 15.46 3.70 -3.95
N ASP A 397 15.69 4.98 -4.07
CA ASP A 397 15.61 5.74 -5.31
C ASP A 397 16.90 6.52 -5.51
N LEU A 398 17.47 6.48 -6.71
CA LEU A 398 18.69 7.20 -7.06
C LEU A 398 18.54 7.78 -8.45
N GLU A 399 18.53 9.11 -8.53
CA GLU A 399 18.51 9.84 -9.79
C GLU A 399 19.83 10.58 -10.03
N TYR A 400 20.34 10.52 -11.25
CA TYR A 400 21.44 11.35 -11.74
C TYR A 400 20.99 12.13 -12.98
N LEU A 401 20.99 13.46 -12.86
CA LEU A 401 20.56 14.39 -13.91
C LEU A 401 21.76 15.22 -14.39
N ILE A 402 21.91 15.35 -15.69
CA ILE A 402 22.80 16.34 -16.32
C ILE A 402 21.93 17.26 -17.15
N SER A 403 21.98 18.55 -16.87
CA SER A 403 21.14 19.56 -17.55
C SER A 403 21.92 20.78 -17.99
N LYS A 404 21.31 21.48 -18.95
CA LYS A 404 21.63 22.87 -19.26
C LYS A 404 20.50 23.75 -18.77
N ASP A 405 20.82 24.58 -17.80
CA ASP A 405 19.90 25.48 -17.15
C ASP A 405 20.08 26.89 -17.74
N SER A 406 19.00 27.57 -18.06
CA SER A 406 18.97 28.91 -18.60
C SER A 406 18.03 29.76 -17.78
N PHE A 407 18.45 30.96 -17.46
CA PHE A 407 17.69 31.89 -16.63
C PHE A 407 17.45 33.19 -17.42
N ASP A 408 16.31 33.81 -17.14
CA ASP A 408 15.97 35.15 -17.60
C ASP A 408 15.48 35.96 -16.41
N GLY A 409 16.08 37.14 -16.21
CA GLY A 409 15.83 38.00 -15.05
C GLY A 409 17.07 38.18 -14.17
N SER A 410 16.87 38.68 -13.00
CA SER A 410 17.89 38.85 -11.95
C SER A 410 17.59 38.00 -10.73
N ASN A 411 18.62 37.64 -9.97
CA ASN A 411 18.45 37.00 -8.69
C ASN A 411 17.65 37.94 -7.78
N PRO A 412 16.46 37.53 -7.28
CA PRO A 412 15.61 38.42 -6.49
C PRO A 412 16.28 38.88 -5.17
N LEU A 413 17.28 38.16 -4.66
CA LEU A 413 17.92 38.47 -3.40
C LEU A 413 19.21 39.28 -3.57
N SER A 414 20.00 39.06 -4.64
CA SER A 414 21.27 39.78 -4.89
C SER A 414 21.17 40.88 -5.96
N GLY A 415 20.15 40.85 -6.80
CA GLY A 415 19.99 41.74 -7.95
C GLY A 415 20.92 41.43 -9.15
N ASP A 416 21.74 40.37 -9.04
CA ASP A 416 22.68 39.97 -10.08
C ASP A 416 21.95 39.30 -11.25
N ALA A 417 22.47 39.53 -12.47
CA ALA A 417 21.95 38.86 -13.67
C ALA A 417 22.23 37.37 -13.58
N LEU A 418 21.20 36.56 -13.76
CA LEU A 418 21.32 35.11 -13.79
C LEU A 418 21.96 34.63 -15.08
N SER A 419 22.87 33.66 -14.99
CA SER A 419 23.60 33.11 -16.16
C SER A 419 23.20 31.68 -16.44
N SER A 420 23.29 31.29 -17.72
CA SER A 420 23.08 29.89 -18.13
C SER A 420 24.25 29.01 -17.68
N ASP A 421 23.95 27.81 -17.19
CA ASP A 421 24.97 26.87 -16.72
C ASP A 421 24.69 25.43 -17.15
N THR A 422 25.72 24.61 -17.03
CA THR A 422 25.60 23.15 -17.10
C THR A 422 25.65 22.60 -15.66
N VAL A 423 24.59 21.94 -15.29
CA VAL A 423 24.37 21.42 -13.93
C VAL A 423 24.41 19.91 -13.97
N SER A 424 25.05 19.31 -12.99
CA SER A 424 24.90 17.90 -12.67
C SER A 424 24.34 17.74 -11.27
N GLU A 425 23.32 16.90 -11.14
CA GLU A 425 22.60 16.67 -9.91
C GLU A 425 22.53 15.17 -9.60
N LEU A 426 22.85 14.81 -8.38
CA LEU A 426 22.67 13.47 -7.84
C LEU A 426 21.70 13.57 -6.67
N SER A 427 20.59 12.89 -6.75
CA SER A 427 19.60 12.77 -5.67
C SER A 427 19.45 11.32 -5.26
N GLY A 428 19.29 11.05 -3.98
CA GLY A 428 19.09 9.70 -3.47
C GLY A 428 18.22 9.69 -2.23
N ARG A 429 17.29 8.74 -2.17
CA ARG A 429 16.39 8.53 -1.03
C ARG A 429 16.39 7.06 -0.64
N LEU A 430 16.53 6.79 0.64
CA LEU A 430 16.43 5.46 1.23
C LEU A 430 15.43 5.49 2.37
N ILE A 431 14.47 4.56 2.37
CA ILE A 431 13.59 4.30 3.49
C ILE A 431 13.70 2.80 3.78
N ALA A 432 13.95 2.43 5.02
CA ALA A 432 13.97 1.04 5.44
C ALA A 432 13.13 0.87 6.70
N ALA A 433 12.20 -0.06 6.70
CA ALA A 433 11.30 -0.33 7.81
C ALA A 433 11.36 -1.79 8.24
N HIS A 434 11.31 -2.00 9.55
CA HIS A 434 11.21 -3.34 10.12
C HIS A 434 10.38 -3.34 11.39
N THR A 435 9.39 -4.24 11.43
CA THR A 435 8.51 -4.42 12.59
C THR A 435 8.82 -5.74 13.29
N PHE A 436 8.97 -5.69 14.60
CA PHE A 436 9.10 -6.84 15.48
C PHE A 436 8.06 -6.73 16.60
N SER A 437 7.07 -7.60 16.58
CA SER A 437 5.91 -7.55 17.48
C SER A 437 5.14 -6.21 17.34
N ARG A 438 5.10 -5.39 18.39
CA ARG A 438 4.45 -4.08 18.41
C ARG A 438 5.40 -2.89 18.17
N HIS A 439 6.63 -3.17 17.82
CA HIS A 439 7.69 -2.17 17.67
C HIS A 439 8.09 -2.07 16.23
N THR A 440 8.10 -0.87 15.67
CA THR A 440 8.58 -0.59 14.31
C THR A 440 9.74 0.39 14.37
N LEU A 441 10.81 0.10 13.64
CA LEU A 441 11.90 1.00 13.37
C LEU A 441 11.87 1.39 11.90
N VAL A 442 11.95 2.68 11.63
CA VAL A 442 12.04 3.23 10.27
C VAL A 442 13.29 4.11 10.20
N ALA A 443 14.16 3.80 9.26
CA ALA A 443 15.33 4.62 8.95
C ALA A 443 15.12 5.30 7.60
N ASN A 444 15.35 6.61 7.54
CA ASN A 444 15.34 7.39 6.31
C ASN A 444 16.69 8.04 6.09
N LEU A 445 17.10 8.11 4.83
CA LEU A 445 18.25 8.88 4.35
C LEU A 445 17.83 9.61 3.07
N ASP A 446 18.08 10.90 3.02
CA ASP A 446 17.79 11.75 1.87
C ASP A 446 19.02 12.61 1.57
N MET A 447 19.51 12.54 0.34
CA MET A 447 20.68 13.28 -0.11
C MET A 447 20.44 13.95 -1.45
N GLY A 448 21.03 15.10 -1.62
CA GLY A 448 21.05 15.82 -2.89
C GLY A 448 22.35 16.57 -3.06
N VAL A 449 23.03 16.38 -4.19
CA VAL A 449 24.28 17.08 -4.51
C VAL A 449 24.13 17.70 -5.88
N VAL A 450 24.27 19.02 -5.94
CA VAL A 450 24.19 19.81 -7.16
C VAL A 450 25.55 20.43 -7.46
N LYS A 451 26.07 20.21 -8.66
CA LYS A 451 27.30 20.85 -9.15
C LYS A 451 26.99 21.74 -10.33
N SER A 452 27.24 23.02 -10.16
CA SER A 452 27.10 24.09 -11.15
C SER A 452 28.44 24.82 -11.31
N LYS A 453 28.75 25.35 -12.48
CA LYS A 453 30.02 26.04 -12.74
C LYS A 453 29.92 27.55 -12.52
N HIS A 454 28.77 28.14 -12.73
CA HIS A 454 28.62 29.59 -12.84
C HIS A 454 27.41 30.15 -12.08
N SER A 455 26.51 29.31 -11.60
CA SER A 455 25.27 29.75 -10.91
C SER A 455 25.26 29.37 -9.45
N SER A 456 25.05 30.34 -8.60
CA SER A 456 24.77 30.14 -7.17
C SER A 456 23.28 29.89 -6.90
N THR A 457 22.42 30.04 -7.92
CA THR A 457 20.98 29.91 -7.75
C THR A 457 20.50 28.63 -8.43
N PRO A 458 20.16 27.57 -7.68
CA PRO A 458 19.64 26.35 -8.26
C PRO A 458 18.20 26.55 -8.75
N ILE A 459 17.83 25.86 -9.83
CA ILE A 459 16.43 25.79 -10.28
C ILE A 459 15.60 25.03 -9.27
N ASP A 460 16.14 23.91 -8.74
CA ASP A 460 15.50 23.09 -7.73
C ASP A 460 16.32 23.07 -6.44
N PRO A 461 16.18 24.10 -5.58
CA PRO A 461 16.89 24.15 -4.32
C PRO A 461 16.43 23.02 -3.40
N LYS A 462 17.40 22.38 -2.73
CA LYS A 462 17.11 21.37 -1.74
C LYS A 462 16.69 22.05 -0.44
N SER A 463 15.67 21.52 0.20
CA SER A 463 15.14 22.07 1.45
C SER A 463 15.03 21.00 2.54
N ILE A 464 15.06 21.48 3.80
CA ILE A 464 14.85 20.68 5.00
C ILE A 464 14.10 21.53 6.03
N GLY A 465 13.37 20.88 6.91
CA GLY A 465 12.55 21.47 7.97
C GLY A 465 11.16 20.87 7.99
N GLY A 466 10.54 20.86 9.17
CA GLY A 466 9.25 20.28 9.42
C GLY A 466 9.30 18.95 10.18
N PHE A 467 8.15 18.39 10.45
CA PHE A 467 8.01 17.17 11.25
C PHE A 467 8.70 15.97 10.60
N LEU A 468 9.55 15.27 11.37
CA LEU A 468 10.38 14.14 10.92
C LEU A 468 11.30 14.48 9.73
N ASN A 469 11.58 15.77 9.53
CA ASN A 469 12.49 16.31 8.52
C ASN A 469 13.32 17.46 9.09
N LEU A 470 14.00 17.25 10.18
CA LEU A 470 14.66 18.18 11.11
C LEU A 470 13.63 18.92 11.98
N SER A 471 12.93 18.14 12.80
CA SER A 471 11.85 18.61 13.67
C SER A 471 12.31 19.73 14.61
N GLY A 472 11.49 20.75 14.78
CA GLY A 472 11.75 21.94 15.60
C GLY A 472 11.92 23.22 14.80
N ILE A 473 12.05 23.14 13.48
CA ILE A 473 12.05 24.30 12.58
C ILE A 473 10.89 24.22 11.59
N PRO A 474 10.46 25.36 11.01
CA PRO A 474 9.37 25.37 10.04
C PRO A 474 9.67 24.53 8.80
N ARG A 475 8.60 24.02 8.19
CA ARG A 475 8.70 23.20 6.99
C ARG A 475 9.46 23.91 5.87
N ASN A 476 10.41 23.19 5.24
CA ASN A 476 11.21 23.67 4.11
C ASN A 476 11.87 25.05 4.35
N SER A 477 12.24 25.35 5.59
CA SER A 477 12.77 26.66 5.97
C SER A 477 14.29 26.80 5.79
N LEU A 478 15.04 25.70 5.78
CA LEU A 478 16.45 25.68 5.39
C LEU A 478 16.57 25.27 3.93
N ILE A 479 17.20 26.10 3.12
CA ILE A 479 17.33 25.92 1.67
C ILE A 479 18.78 26.01 1.26
N GLY A 480 19.23 25.13 0.37
CA GLY A 480 20.58 25.09 -0.15
C GLY A 480 20.65 24.33 -1.48
N GLN A 481 21.84 24.24 -2.06
CA GLN A 481 22.08 23.44 -3.26
C GLN A 481 22.26 21.95 -2.94
N ASN A 482 22.91 21.69 -1.81
CA ASN A 482 23.24 20.36 -1.35
C ASN A 482 22.45 20.04 -0.08
N LYS A 483 22.12 18.78 0.11
CA LYS A 483 21.36 18.26 1.25
C LYS A 483 21.94 16.94 1.71
N LEU A 484 22.02 16.76 3.00
CA LEU A 484 22.15 15.46 3.63
C LEU A 484 21.23 15.44 4.85
N TYR A 485 20.36 14.45 4.90
CA TYR A 485 19.44 14.25 6.01
C TYR A 485 19.29 12.76 6.29
N GLY A 486 19.27 12.41 7.56
CA GLY A 486 18.93 11.06 8.01
C GLY A 486 18.16 11.09 9.31
N ASN A 487 17.22 10.18 9.46
CA ASN A 487 16.51 9.98 10.70
C ASN A 487 16.33 8.50 11.05
N LEU A 488 16.12 8.24 12.33
CA LEU A 488 15.66 6.98 12.84
C LEU A 488 14.39 7.23 13.65
N VAL A 489 13.28 6.67 13.19
CA VAL A 489 11.95 6.80 13.81
C VAL A 489 11.59 5.48 14.47
N TYR A 490 11.28 5.53 15.75
CA TYR A 490 10.74 4.42 16.51
C TYR A 490 9.24 4.63 16.71
N ARG A 491 8.42 3.60 16.45
CA ARG A 491 6.98 3.59 16.73
C ARG A 491 6.61 2.35 17.55
N TYR A 492 5.81 2.58 18.56
CA TYR A 492 5.22 1.55 19.39
C TYR A 492 3.70 1.51 19.16
N ARG A 493 3.18 0.37 18.67
CA ARG A 493 1.74 0.14 18.52
C ARG A 493 1.14 -0.11 19.90
N TRP A 494 0.52 0.93 20.47
CA TRP A 494 0.05 0.92 21.84
C TRP A 494 -1.21 0.06 21.98
N PHE A 495 -2.27 0.38 21.24
CA PHE A 495 -3.50 -0.41 21.20
C PHE A 495 -4.16 -0.27 19.82
N ASP A 496 -5.07 -1.21 19.55
CA ASP A 496 -5.88 -1.23 18.35
C ASP A 496 -7.28 -0.77 18.68
N ASN A 497 -7.76 0.23 17.93
CA ASN A 497 -9.13 0.68 18.00
C ASN A 497 -9.88 -0.04 16.88
N ASP A 498 -10.72 -0.97 17.26
CA ASP A 498 -11.52 -1.74 16.32
C ASP A 498 -12.90 -1.11 16.18
N PHE A 499 -13.22 -0.63 14.97
CA PHE A 499 -14.53 -0.07 14.63
C PHE A 499 -15.43 -1.08 13.90
N GLY A 500 -15.03 -2.36 13.82
CA GLY A 500 -15.77 -3.45 13.19
C GLY A 500 -15.63 -3.48 11.66
N MET A 501 -15.42 -2.35 10.98
CA MET A 501 -15.15 -2.28 9.53
C MET A 501 -13.68 -2.05 9.22
N PHE A 502 -12.97 -1.42 10.11
CA PHE A 502 -11.55 -1.15 9.99
C PHE A 502 -10.93 -1.03 11.38
N THR A 503 -9.66 -1.38 11.47
CA THR A 503 -8.86 -1.23 12.67
C THR A 503 -8.02 0.03 12.55
N SER A 504 -8.08 0.89 13.57
CA SER A 504 -7.29 2.12 13.66
C SER A 504 -6.25 1.99 14.79
N PRO A 505 -5.07 1.44 14.52
CA PRO A 505 -4.04 1.30 15.52
C PRO A 505 -3.51 2.67 15.98
N VAL A 506 -3.30 2.80 17.28
CA VAL A 506 -2.73 3.99 17.92
C VAL A 506 -1.26 3.75 18.20
N TYR A 507 -0.44 4.71 17.82
CA TYR A 507 1.01 4.65 17.93
C TYR A 507 1.55 5.75 18.86
N LEU A 508 2.59 5.40 19.61
CA LEU A 508 3.48 6.36 20.25
C LEU A 508 4.84 6.27 19.55
N GLY A 509 5.45 7.40 19.27
CA GLY A 509 6.69 7.40 18.54
C GLY A 509 7.69 8.44 19.02
N ALA A 510 8.94 8.25 18.60
CA ALA A 510 10.04 9.18 18.80
C ALA A 510 11.00 9.11 17.60
N SER A 511 11.71 10.19 17.35
CA SER A 511 12.75 10.25 16.33
C SER A 511 14.08 10.78 16.88
N ILE A 512 15.14 10.39 16.18
CA ILE A 512 16.45 11.04 16.22
C ILE A 512 16.75 11.43 14.78
N GLU A 513 17.13 12.68 14.58
CA GLU A 513 17.27 13.29 13.27
C GLU A 513 18.60 14.03 13.18
N TYR A 514 19.24 13.96 12.02
CA TYR A 514 20.50 14.65 11.78
C TYR A 514 20.60 15.06 10.31
N GLY A 515 20.86 16.34 10.05
CA GLY A 515 20.95 16.80 8.68
C GLY A 515 21.08 18.30 8.53
N GLY A 516 21.20 18.72 7.27
CA GLY A 516 21.32 20.12 6.90
C GLY A 516 21.45 20.30 5.40
N VAL A 517 21.53 21.55 4.99
CA VAL A 517 21.75 21.98 3.62
C VAL A 517 22.94 22.93 3.55
N TRP A 518 23.57 23.03 2.37
CA TRP A 518 24.67 23.99 2.14
C TRP A 518 24.76 24.34 0.65
N SER A 519 25.28 25.52 0.35
CA SER A 519 25.36 26.03 -1.02
C SER A 519 26.78 26.06 -1.59
N ASP A 520 27.81 26.00 -0.74
CA ASP A 520 29.20 25.98 -1.19
C ASP A 520 29.54 24.63 -1.85
N PRO A 521 29.83 24.58 -3.16
CA PRO A 521 30.14 23.34 -3.87
C PRO A 521 31.49 22.72 -3.48
N ASP A 522 32.39 23.51 -2.90
CA ASP A 522 33.73 23.08 -2.51
C ASP A 522 33.78 22.62 -1.04
N LEU A 523 32.71 22.83 -0.27
CA LEU A 523 32.62 22.44 1.12
C LEU A 523 32.68 20.92 1.26
N ARG A 524 33.58 20.44 2.11
CA ARG A 524 33.66 19.02 2.43
C ARG A 524 32.50 18.63 3.33
N LEU A 525 31.99 17.43 3.17
CA LEU A 525 30.89 16.93 3.99
C LEU A 525 31.12 17.04 5.51
N GLN A 526 32.38 16.89 5.96
CA GLN A 526 32.74 17.04 7.37
C GLN A 526 32.63 18.48 7.90
N ASP A 527 32.61 19.47 7.02
CA ASP A 527 32.54 20.89 7.33
C ASP A 527 31.12 21.43 7.05
N ALA A 528 30.20 20.58 6.54
CA ALA A 528 28.83 20.96 6.23
C ALA A 528 28.04 21.31 7.51
N PRO A 529 27.16 22.33 7.46
CA PRO A 529 26.31 22.71 8.60
C PRO A 529 25.20 21.67 8.81
N LEU A 530 25.47 20.64 9.59
CA LEU A 530 24.52 19.61 9.95
C LEU A 530 24.07 19.80 11.40
N TYR A 531 22.79 19.64 11.64
CA TYR A 531 22.12 19.89 12.92
C TYR A 531 21.44 18.64 13.43
N GLY A 532 21.47 18.44 14.74
CA GLY A 532 20.72 17.42 15.45
C GLY A 532 19.32 17.89 15.81
N ALA A 533 18.34 17.01 15.68
CA ALA A 533 16.98 17.22 16.14
C ALA A 533 16.37 15.92 16.65
N GLY A 534 15.21 16.03 17.26
CA GLY A 534 14.43 14.86 17.68
C GLY A 534 13.00 15.25 17.95
N SER A 535 12.12 14.25 17.89
CA SER A 535 10.71 14.45 18.16
C SER A 535 10.12 13.32 19.00
N ILE A 536 8.98 13.64 19.62
CA ILE A 536 8.07 12.67 20.22
C ILE A 536 6.67 12.90 19.66
N PHE A 537 5.92 11.84 19.44
CA PHE A 537 4.59 11.98 18.86
C PHE A 537 3.64 10.85 19.26
N ALA A 538 2.35 11.14 19.14
CA ALA A 538 1.29 10.16 19.14
C ALA A 538 0.55 10.24 17.82
N GLY A 539 0.08 9.11 17.32
CA GLY A 539 -0.65 9.06 16.05
C GLY A 539 -1.63 7.92 15.99
N VAL A 540 -2.57 8.04 15.08
CA VAL A 540 -3.55 7.00 14.76
C VAL A 540 -3.58 6.80 13.25
N ASN A 541 -3.58 5.54 12.81
CA ASN A 541 -3.83 5.23 11.41
C ASN A 541 -5.34 5.22 11.16
N SER A 542 -5.80 6.06 10.24
CA SER A 542 -7.22 6.20 9.94
C SER A 542 -7.50 5.96 8.45
N PRO A 543 -8.76 5.70 8.04
CA PRO A 543 -9.11 5.54 6.63
C PRO A 543 -8.80 6.75 5.73
N ILE A 544 -8.64 7.93 6.30
CA ILE A 544 -8.24 9.15 5.59
C ILE A 544 -6.73 9.42 5.65
N GLY A 545 -5.96 8.43 6.14
CA GLY A 545 -4.52 8.52 6.36
C GLY A 545 -4.15 8.71 7.84
N PRO A 546 -2.85 8.80 8.15
CA PRO A 546 -2.37 8.98 9.51
C PRO A 546 -2.81 10.34 10.07
N ILE A 547 -3.18 10.34 11.36
CA ILE A 547 -3.40 11.57 12.14
C ILE A 547 -2.34 11.57 13.21
N MET A 548 -1.50 12.60 13.26
CA MET A 548 -0.36 12.67 14.17
C MET A 548 -0.33 14.01 14.90
N PHE A 549 0.06 13.95 16.16
CA PHE A 549 0.36 15.10 16.98
C PHE A 549 1.74 14.91 17.58
N GLY A 550 2.65 15.87 17.35
CA GLY A 550 4.04 15.75 17.71
C GLY A 550 4.64 17.03 18.28
N TYR A 551 5.74 16.86 18.97
CA TYR A 551 6.62 17.94 19.41
C TYR A 551 8.04 17.61 18.96
N GLY A 552 8.69 18.55 18.32
CA GLY A 552 10.06 18.43 17.86
C GLY A 552 10.97 19.55 18.37
N ARG A 553 12.26 19.24 18.51
CA ARG A 553 13.25 20.20 18.98
C ARG A 553 14.63 19.94 18.39
N THR A 554 15.30 21.01 17.97
CA THR A 554 16.70 20.98 17.54
C THR A 554 17.67 21.14 18.72
N GLU A 555 18.92 20.76 18.51
CA GLU A 555 20.01 20.98 19.50
C GLU A 555 20.25 22.47 19.84
N GLN A 556 19.88 23.39 18.95
CA GLN A 556 19.99 24.84 19.16
C GLN A 556 18.76 25.46 19.81
N ASN A 557 17.85 24.62 20.33
CA ASN A 557 16.65 24.99 21.06
C ASN A 557 15.50 25.60 20.20
N TYR A 558 15.53 25.45 18.90
CA TYR A 558 14.33 25.69 18.08
C TYR A 558 13.35 24.54 18.31
N ASP A 559 12.09 24.84 18.60
CA ASP A 559 11.08 23.83 18.88
C ASP A 559 9.73 24.20 18.25
N SER A 560 8.97 23.18 17.91
CA SER A 560 7.67 23.33 17.29
C SER A 560 6.74 22.17 17.68
N ILE A 561 5.44 22.47 17.68
CA ILE A 561 4.36 21.49 17.83
C ILE A 561 3.78 21.24 16.45
N TYR A 562 3.45 19.99 16.13
CA TYR A 562 2.94 19.60 14.82
C TYR A 562 1.62 18.87 14.94
N PHE A 563 0.69 19.22 14.07
CA PHE A 563 -0.54 18.48 13.84
C PHE A 563 -0.65 18.12 12.38
N ILE A 564 -0.79 16.83 12.08
CA ILE A 564 -0.78 16.32 10.71
C ILE A 564 -1.97 15.39 10.50
N ILE A 565 -2.66 15.53 9.39
CA ILE A 565 -3.71 14.62 8.93
C ILE A 565 -3.43 14.22 7.49
N GLY A 566 -3.46 12.92 7.22
CA GLY A 566 -3.37 12.38 5.86
C GLY A 566 -1.98 12.40 5.26
N THR A 567 -1.93 12.27 3.94
CA THR A 567 -0.70 12.22 3.13
C THR A 567 -0.90 12.93 1.82
N THR A 568 0.19 13.40 1.20
CA THR A 568 0.21 13.90 -0.18
C THR A 568 0.47 12.76 -1.17
N PHE A 569 0.32 13.03 -2.47
CA PHE A 569 0.71 12.12 -3.56
C PHE A 569 2.22 12.18 -3.89
N LYS A 570 3.01 12.94 -3.13
CA LYS A 570 4.46 13.06 -3.30
C LYS A 570 5.22 11.96 -2.58
#